data_dc51d3ae133476ad6016d2001acf09bf
#
_entry.id   dc51d3ae133476ad6016d2001acf09bf
#
_cell.length_a   1.000
_cell.length_b   1.000
_cell.length_c   1.000
_cell.angle_alpha   90.00
_cell.angle_beta   90.00
_cell.angle_gamma   90.00
#
_symmetry.space_group_name_H-M   'P 1'
#
loop_
_entity.id
_entity.type
_entity.pdbx_description
1 polymer ?
#
loop_
_entity_poly.entity_id
_entity_poly.type
_entity_poly.pdbx_seq_one_letter_code
_entity_poly.pdbx_strand_id
1 'polypeptide(L)'
;VILDTPQKGAANPWSVIVTPDDKQIIVAAAGSQELVRIDRIALHERLAKAKQGEMVTPSMKAWGNIPNDAGFLYGIRDFIPTQGKGPRSVVATGGKIYTANYYTSELVSMDLNGKNVQKQVLGAPLAFTKVGKGDMYFHDATICFQNWQSCATCHPNDARMDGLNWDLLNDGMGNPKNTKTLLLSHQTPPCMATGIRKNAEVAVRSGVKYILFMEGEDEIYESIDEYLKSLKPL
;
A
#
# COMPACT_ATOMS: atom_id res chain seq x y z
N VAL A 1 -12.49 -0.14 -8.72
CA VAL A 1 -11.73 1.02 -9.25
C VAL A 1 -10.35 1.06 -8.63
N ILE A 2 -9.37 1.56 -9.37
CA ILE A 2 -7.98 1.75 -8.88
C ILE A 2 -7.94 3.00 -8.00
N LEU A 3 -7.32 2.87 -6.82
CA LEU A 3 -7.08 4.00 -5.93
C LEU A 3 -5.87 4.84 -6.34
N ASP A 4 -4.94 4.26 -7.10
CA ASP A 4 -3.73 4.93 -7.55
C ASP A 4 -4.00 6.02 -8.59
N THR A 5 -3.09 6.98 -8.68
CA THR A 5 -2.93 7.84 -9.88
C THR A 5 -1.77 7.32 -10.72
N PRO A 6 -1.61 7.79 -11.98
CA PRO A 6 -0.41 7.52 -12.76
C PRO A 6 0.89 8.00 -12.09
N GLN A 7 0.83 8.93 -11.13
CA GLN A 7 1.99 9.54 -10.48
C GLN A 7 2.15 9.12 -9.02
N LYS A 8 1.15 8.45 -8.42
CA LYS A 8 1.17 8.15 -7.00
C LYS A 8 0.32 6.93 -6.68
N GLY A 9 0.90 6.00 -5.93
CA GLY A 9 0.20 4.84 -5.41
C GLY A 9 -0.60 5.12 -4.14
N ALA A 10 -1.61 4.27 -3.90
CA ALA A 10 -2.37 4.14 -2.67
C ALA A 10 -2.16 2.73 -2.12
N ALA A 11 -0.93 2.45 -1.74
CA ALA A 11 -0.47 1.09 -1.45
C ALA A 11 -1.07 0.52 -0.17
N ASN A 12 -1.31 -0.79 -0.19
CA ASN A 12 -1.79 -1.59 0.93
C ASN A 12 -3.07 -1.01 1.56
N PRO A 13 -4.20 -0.97 0.84
CA PRO A 13 -5.49 -0.59 1.42
C PRO A 13 -5.87 -1.61 2.51
N TRP A 14 -6.11 -1.13 3.73
CA TRP A 14 -6.32 -1.97 4.91
C TRP A 14 -7.75 -1.92 5.44
N SER A 15 -8.35 -0.75 5.42
CA SER A 15 -9.69 -0.52 5.96
C SER A 15 -10.46 0.46 5.08
N VAL A 16 -11.76 0.27 4.97
CA VAL A 16 -12.65 1.14 4.21
C VAL A 16 -13.95 1.39 4.98
N ILE A 17 -14.42 2.64 4.92
CA ILE A 17 -15.72 3.04 5.48
C ILE A 17 -16.49 3.91 4.49
N VAL A 18 -17.80 3.98 4.69
CA VAL A 18 -18.65 5.07 4.19
C VAL A 18 -18.94 6.02 5.35
N THR A 19 -18.86 7.33 5.12
CA THR A 19 -19.18 8.32 6.16
C THR A 19 -20.66 8.27 6.56
N PRO A 20 -21.03 8.65 7.81
CA PRO A 20 -22.40 8.56 8.30
C PRO A 20 -23.44 9.38 7.50
N ASP A 21 -22.98 10.38 6.74
CA ASP A 21 -23.82 11.18 5.84
C ASP A 21 -23.94 10.58 4.43
N ASP A 22 -23.41 9.38 4.22
CA ASP A 22 -23.39 8.65 2.95
C ASP A 22 -22.67 9.35 1.78
N LYS A 23 -21.89 10.42 2.03
CA LYS A 23 -21.31 11.22 0.95
C LYS A 23 -19.91 10.79 0.53
N GLN A 24 -19.15 10.16 1.42
CA GLN A 24 -17.75 9.87 1.17
C GLN A 24 -17.41 8.40 1.46
N ILE A 25 -16.48 7.85 0.68
CA ILE A 25 -15.77 6.62 0.99
C ILE A 25 -14.36 7.02 1.46
N ILE A 26 -13.93 6.48 2.59
CA ILE A 26 -12.60 6.70 3.14
C ILE A 26 -11.88 5.34 3.20
N VAL A 27 -10.69 5.28 2.61
CA VAL A 27 -9.84 4.09 2.60
C VAL A 27 -8.54 4.40 3.33
N ALA A 28 -8.15 3.58 4.29
CA ALA A 28 -6.83 3.66 4.90
C ALA A 28 -5.81 2.92 4.02
N ALA A 29 -4.93 3.66 3.36
CA ALA A 29 -3.83 3.15 2.55
C ALA A 29 -2.57 3.05 3.43
N ALA A 30 -2.42 1.91 4.11
CA ALA A 30 -1.40 1.72 5.14
C ALA A 30 0.03 1.83 4.62
N GLY A 31 0.29 1.40 3.39
CA GLY A 31 1.63 1.46 2.79
C GLY A 31 2.02 2.87 2.37
N SER A 32 1.10 3.66 1.85
CA SER A 32 1.36 5.05 1.43
C SER A 32 1.16 6.08 2.56
N GLN A 33 0.83 5.64 3.79
CA GLN A 33 0.70 6.49 4.98
C GLN A 33 -0.44 7.52 4.89
N GLU A 34 -1.52 7.20 4.19
CA GLU A 34 -2.57 8.14 3.84
C GLU A 34 -3.96 7.56 4.00
N LEU A 35 -4.95 8.45 4.08
CA LEU A 35 -6.34 8.13 3.80
C LEU A 35 -6.66 8.56 2.37
N VAL A 36 -7.32 7.70 1.63
CA VAL A 36 -7.89 8.03 0.31
C VAL A 36 -9.36 8.35 0.51
N ARG A 37 -9.74 9.60 0.23
CA ARG A 37 -11.11 10.07 0.29
C ARG A 37 -11.70 10.13 -1.10
N ILE A 38 -12.88 9.55 -1.29
CA ILE A 38 -13.59 9.52 -2.56
C ILE A 38 -14.98 10.11 -2.37
N ASP A 39 -15.38 11.03 -3.24
CA ASP A 39 -16.78 11.49 -3.34
C ASP A 39 -17.65 10.32 -3.84
N ARG A 40 -18.43 9.76 -2.92
CA ARG A 40 -19.27 8.58 -3.19
C ARG A 40 -20.40 8.91 -4.17
N ILE A 41 -21.01 10.08 -4.06
CA ILE A 41 -22.12 10.48 -4.93
C ILE A 41 -21.60 10.61 -6.36
N ALA A 42 -20.53 11.39 -6.55
CA ALA A 42 -19.91 11.55 -7.86
C ALA A 42 -19.39 10.24 -8.46
N LEU A 43 -18.87 9.32 -7.61
CA LEU A 43 -18.48 7.98 -8.06
C LEU A 43 -19.66 7.18 -8.62
N HIS A 44 -20.78 7.14 -7.89
CA HIS A 44 -21.97 6.40 -8.33
C HIS A 44 -22.57 7.01 -9.60
N GLU A 45 -22.65 8.33 -9.70
CA GLU A 45 -23.10 9.02 -10.92
C GLU A 45 -22.21 8.69 -12.12
N ARG A 46 -20.88 8.73 -11.90
CA ARG A 46 -19.89 8.41 -12.94
C ARG A 46 -20.02 6.95 -13.39
N LEU A 47 -20.18 6.01 -12.47
CA LEU A 47 -20.41 4.60 -12.77
C LEU A 47 -21.73 4.39 -13.54
N ALA A 48 -22.82 5.07 -13.16
CA ALA A 48 -24.10 4.97 -13.84
C ALA A 48 -24.01 5.43 -15.30
N LYS A 49 -23.38 6.59 -15.56
CA LYS A 49 -23.13 7.12 -16.91
C LYS A 49 -22.24 6.18 -17.73
N ALA A 50 -21.13 5.74 -17.15
CA ALA A 50 -20.21 4.81 -17.81
C ALA A 50 -20.90 3.50 -18.21
N LYS A 51 -21.82 2.98 -17.38
CA LYS A 51 -22.63 1.79 -17.67
C LYS A 51 -23.56 2.00 -18.87
N GLN A 52 -23.99 3.23 -19.13
CA GLN A 52 -24.80 3.62 -20.29
C GLN A 52 -23.95 3.86 -21.55
N GLY A 53 -22.64 3.69 -21.46
CA GLY A 53 -21.71 3.86 -22.59
C GLY A 53 -21.12 5.28 -22.72
N GLU A 54 -21.38 6.17 -21.76
CA GLU A 54 -20.80 7.51 -21.77
C GLU A 54 -19.31 7.48 -21.41
N MET A 55 -18.52 8.27 -22.10
CA MET A 55 -17.10 8.51 -21.81
C MET A 55 -16.99 9.55 -20.68
N VAL A 56 -16.88 9.07 -19.44
CA VAL A 56 -16.93 9.93 -18.24
C VAL A 56 -15.56 10.48 -17.81
N THR A 57 -14.48 9.95 -18.36
CA THR A 57 -13.11 10.47 -18.18
C THR A 57 -12.34 10.34 -19.50
N PRO A 58 -11.30 11.18 -19.73
CA PRO A 58 -10.47 11.07 -20.94
C PRO A 58 -9.72 9.75 -21.08
N SER A 59 -9.45 9.06 -19.95
CA SER A 59 -8.73 7.78 -19.91
C SER A 59 -9.63 6.56 -20.14
N MET A 60 -10.94 6.72 -19.93
CA MET A 60 -11.89 5.62 -20.10
C MET A 60 -12.06 5.26 -21.58
N LYS A 61 -11.89 4.00 -21.92
CA LYS A 61 -12.12 3.48 -23.28
C LYS A 61 -13.44 2.71 -23.39
N ALA A 62 -13.80 1.96 -22.35
CA ALA A 62 -15.04 1.18 -22.26
C ALA A 62 -15.32 0.83 -20.80
N TRP A 63 -16.55 0.43 -20.49
CA TRP A 63 -16.97 -0.03 -19.15
C TRP A 63 -16.02 -1.08 -18.57
N GLY A 64 -15.63 -2.09 -19.36
CA GLY A 64 -14.73 -3.16 -18.91
C GLY A 64 -13.30 -2.72 -18.57
N ASN A 65 -12.89 -1.50 -18.96
CA ASN A 65 -11.55 -0.97 -18.63
C ASN A 65 -11.49 -0.25 -17.28
N ILE A 66 -12.64 0.09 -16.67
CA ILE A 66 -12.70 0.83 -15.40
C ILE A 66 -11.84 0.20 -14.29
N PRO A 67 -11.81 -1.14 -14.10
CA PRO A 67 -10.95 -1.76 -13.10
C PRO A 67 -9.45 -1.49 -13.29
N ASN A 68 -9.02 -1.14 -14.50
CA ASN A 68 -7.62 -0.89 -14.88
C ASN A 68 -7.36 0.58 -15.27
N ASP A 69 -8.30 1.49 -14.98
CA ASP A 69 -8.18 2.90 -15.32
C ASP A 69 -7.76 3.73 -14.09
N ALA A 70 -6.47 4.04 -13.98
CA ALA A 70 -5.93 4.90 -12.92
C ALA A 70 -6.46 6.35 -12.96
N GLY A 71 -7.03 6.78 -14.09
CA GLY A 71 -7.67 8.09 -14.26
C GLY A 71 -9.14 8.13 -13.85
N PHE A 72 -9.78 6.96 -13.61
CA PHE A 72 -11.24 6.92 -13.38
C PHE A 72 -11.70 7.74 -12.18
N LEU A 73 -10.90 7.83 -11.12
CA LEU A 73 -11.20 8.62 -9.92
C LEU A 73 -10.69 10.08 -9.99
N TYR A 74 -10.18 10.54 -11.12
CA TYR A 74 -9.68 11.90 -11.26
C TYR A 74 -10.77 12.95 -10.94
N GLY A 75 -10.43 13.91 -10.08
CA GLY A 75 -11.32 15.00 -9.65
C GLY A 75 -12.37 14.62 -8.59
N ILE A 76 -12.47 13.33 -8.22
CA ILE A 76 -13.41 12.86 -7.16
C ILE A 76 -12.69 12.11 -6.03
N ARG A 77 -11.35 12.12 -6.04
CA ARG A 77 -10.49 11.47 -5.04
C ARG A 77 -9.45 12.44 -4.52
N ASP A 78 -9.19 12.40 -3.21
CA ASP A 78 -8.11 13.11 -2.53
C ASP A 78 -7.27 12.15 -1.71
N PHE A 79 -5.99 12.52 -1.50
CA PHE A 79 -5.07 11.85 -0.58
C PHE A 79 -4.85 12.74 0.64
N ILE A 80 -5.05 12.19 1.83
CA ILE A 80 -4.94 12.90 3.09
C ILE A 80 -3.84 12.24 3.94
N PRO A 81 -2.66 12.87 4.09
CA PRO A 81 -1.58 12.32 4.92
C PRO A 81 -2.02 12.15 6.38
N THR A 82 -1.72 10.99 6.99
CA THR A 82 -2.03 10.72 8.39
C THR A 82 -0.98 11.28 9.35
N GLN A 83 0.14 11.78 8.81
CA GLN A 83 1.28 12.31 9.58
C GLN A 83 1.90 11.31 10.57
N GLY A 84 1.72 10.02 10.33
CA GLY A 84 2.30 8.90 11.07
C GLY A 84 2.40 7.68 10.17
N LYS A 85 2.72 6.50 10.72
CA LYS A 85 3.02 5.33 9.91
C LYS A 85 2.06 4.16 10.15
N GLY A 86 1.59 3.55 9.05
CA GLY A 86 0.74 2.37 9.04
C GLY A 86 -0.69 2.63 9.51
N PRO A 87 -1.47 3.51 8.86
CA PRO A 87 -2.90 3.65 9.15
C PRO A 87 -3.62 2.36 8.77
N ARG A 88 -4.04 1.56 9.77
CA ARG A 88 -4.66 0.24 9.56
C ARG A 88 -6.16 0.21 9.81
N SER A 89 -6.70 1.24 10.44
CA SER A 89 -8.14 1.35 10.71
C SER A 89 -8.62 2.75 10.43
N VAL A 90 -9.87 2.88 10.05
CA VAL A 90 -10.52 4.18 9.89
C VAL A 90 -11.96 4.10 10.38
N VAL A 91 -12.41 5.14 11.06
CA VAL A 91 -13.81 5.32 11.48
C VAL A 91 -14.20 6.78 11.32
N ALA A 92 -15.47 7.05 11.02
CA ALA A 92 -16.00 8.41 10.98
C ALA A 92 -17.19 8.52 11.93
N THR A 93 -17.14 9.48 12.83
CA THR A 93 -18.20 9.79 13.79
C THR A 93 -18.09 11.25 14.27
N GLY A 94 -19.21 11.85 14.66
CA GLY A 94 -19.23 13.23 15.19
C GLY A 94 -18.63 14.27 14.23
N GLY A 95 -18.74 14.08 12.92
CA GLY A 95 -18.18 15.01 11.93
C GLY A 95 -16.66 14.91 11.75
N LYS A 96 -16.02 13.89 12.32
CA LYS A 96 -14.57 13.66 12.25
C LYS A 96 -14.25 12.28 11.72
N ILE A 97 -13.04 12.15 11.16
CA ILE A 97 -12.39 10.90 10.82
C ILE A 97 -11.35 10.60 11.90
N TYR A 98 -11.26 9.34 12.30
CA TYR A 98 -10.24 8.81 13.21
C TYR A 98 -9.52 7.65 12.51
N THR A 99 -8.19 7.62 12.64
CA THR A 99 -7.35 6.51 12.15
C THR A 99 -6.25 6.20 13.16
N ALA A 100 -5.89 4.93 13.30
CA ALA A 100 -4.79 4.51 14.14
C ALA A 100 -3.55 4.22 13.29
N ASN A 101 -2.47 4.93 13.57
CA ASN A 101 -1.16 4.71 12.97
C ASN A 101 -0.41 3.62 13.77
N TYR A 102 -0.37 2.42 13.24
CA TYR A 102 0.11 1.23 13.94
C TYR A 102 1.58 1.34 14.38
N TYR A 103 2.47 1.77 13.47
CA TYR A 103 3.91 1.81 13.75
C TYR A 103 4.34 2.98 14.61
N THR A 104 3.64 4.11 14.55
CA THR A 104 3.92 5.28 15.40
C THR A 104 3.10 5.30 16.68
N SER A 105 2.22 4.29 16.89
CA SER A 105 1.36 4.17 18.08
C SER A 105 0.56 5.45 18.36
N GLU A 106 -0.07 6.00 17.33
CA GLU A 106 -0.83 7.25 17.41
C GLU A 106 -2.28 7.04 16.98
N LEU A 107 -3.19 7.69 17.69
CA LEU A 107 -4.53 7.95 17.20
C LEU A 107 -4.54 9.33 16.55
N VAL A 108 -4.97 9.39 15.30
CA VAL A 108 -5.09 10.64 14.54
C VAL A 108 -6.56 10.93 14.32
N SER A 109 -6.94 12.17 14.57
CA SER A 109 -8.28 12.68 14.25
C SER A 109 -8.19 13.89 13.33
N MET A 110 -9.18 14.04 12.45
CA MET A 110 -9.29 15.16 11.52
C MET A 110 -10.75 15.40 11.15
N ASP A 111 -11.06 16.56 10.58
CA ASP A 111 -12.39 16.81 10.03
C ASP A 111 -12.63 15.94 8.78
N LEU A 112 -13.90 15.79 8.35
CA LEU A 112 -14.26 15.01 7.14
C LEU A 112 -13.58 15.53 5.86
N ASN A 113 -13.11 16.78 5.85
CA ASN A 113 -12.35 17.37 4.73
C ASN A 113 -10.83 17.14 4.83
N GLY A 114 -10.34 16.39 5.84
CA GLY A 114 -8.93 16.12 6.07
C GLY A 114 -8.15 17.28 6.72
N LYS A 115 -8.83 18.31 7.25
CA LYS A 115 -8.21 19.43 7.96
C LYS A 115 -8.23 19.24 9.48
N ASN A 116 -7.58 20.15 10.20
CA ASN A 116 -7.54 20.17 11.66
C ASN A 116 -7.03 18.84 12.26
N VAL A 117 -5.93 18.34 11.69
CA VAL A 117 -5.31 17.09 12.12
C VAL A 117 -4.79 17.21 13.55
N GLN A 118 -5.21 16.31 14.42
CA GLN A 118 -4.74 16.17 15.78
C GLN A 118 -4.20 14.76 16.00
N LYS A 119 -3.12 14.65 16.77
CA LYS A 119 -2.50 13.38 17.10
C LYS A 119 -2.47 13.16 18.60
N GLN A 120 -2.80 11.95 19.02
CA GLN A 120 -2.67 11.49 20.39
C GLN A 120 -1.76 10.28 20.40
N VAL A 121 -0.63 10.38 21.10
CA VAL A 121 0.28 9.25 21.30
C VAL A 121 -0.38 8.26 22.27
N LEU A 122 -0.42 6.98 21.87
CA LEU A 122 -1.04 5.90 22.65
C LEU A 122 0.01 5.07 23.42
N GLY A 123 1.27 5.13 23.02
CA GLY A 123 2.35 4.37 23.64
C GLY A 123 3.66 4.48 22.86
N ALA A 124 4.64 3.64 23.19
CA ALA A 124 5.91 3.57 22.47
C ALA A 124 5.69 3.06 21.04
N PRO A 125 6.41 3.61 20.03
CA PRO A 125 6.35 3.12 18.67
C PRO A 125 6.75 1.64 18.55
N LEU A 126 5.99 0.85 17.79
CA LEU A 126 6.29 -0.58 17.55
C LEU A 126 7.58 -0.78 16.74
N ALA A 127 7.94 0.18 15.90
CA ALA A 127 9.17 0.18 15.10
C ALA A 127 10.45 0.50 15.88
N PHE A 128 10.41 0.50 17.22
CA PHE A 128 11.58 0.84 18.06
C PHE A 128 12.71 -0.19 17.96
N THR A 129 12.40 -1.49 17.89
CA THR A 129 13.40 -2.54 17.69
C THR A 129 13.80 -2.69 16.24
N LYS A 130 14.95 -3.32 15.95
CA LYS A 130 15.39 -3.58 14.56
C LYS A 130 14.38 -4.46 13.81
N VAL A 131 13.81 -5.47 14.46
CA VAL A 131 12.72 -6.29 13.91
C VAL A 131 11.47 -5.45 13.64
N GLY A 132 11.06 -4.60 14.59
CA GLY A 132 9.90 -3.70 14.40
C GLY A 132 10.12 -2.66 13.29
N LYS A 133 11.35 -2.14 13.15
CA LYS A 133 11.70 -1.29 12.00
C LYS A 133 11.61 -2.07 10.69
N GLY A 134 12.07 -3.32 10.67
CA GLY A 134 12.00 -4.20 9.51
C GLY A 134 10.56 -4.50 9.09
N ASP A 135 9.68 -4.79 10.06
CA ASP A 135 8.23 -4.93 9.83
C ASP A 135 7.66 -3.62 9.22
N MET A 136 8.01 -2.47 9.78
CA MET A 136 7.58 -1.18 9.26
C MET A 136 8.05 -0.97 7.80
N TYR A 137 9.34 -1.14 7.51
CA TYR A 137 9.87 -0.97 6.16
C TYR A 137 9.29 -1.96 5.16
N PHE A 138 9.04 -3.19 5.59
CA PHE A 138 8.41 -4.21 4.76
C PHE A 138 7.01 -3.83 4.28
N HIS A 139 6.29 -3.04 5.08
CA HIS A 139 4.94 -2.55 4.79
C HIS A 139 4.90 -1.10 4.29
N ASP A 140 6.03 -0.40 4.24
CA ASP A 140 6.11 1.01 3.89
C ASP A 140 6.35 1.20 2.38
N ALA A 141 5.35 1.69 1.67
CA ALA A 141 5.47 2.02 0.25
C ALA A 141 6.15 3.37 0.00
N THR A 142 6.41 4.19 1.05
CA THR A 142 7.15 5.45 0.86
C THR A 142 8.62 5.23 0.50
N ILE A 143 9.13 4.00 0.68
CA ILE A 143 10.43 3.56 0.16
C ILE A 143 10.34 2.94 -1.26
N CYS A 144 9.23 3.17 -1.96
CA CYS A 144 9.04 2.78 -3.36
C CYS A 144 8.86 4.03 -4.22
N PHE A 145 9.34 3.97 -5.44
CA PHE A 145 9.09 5.01 -6.43
C PHE A 145 7.58 5.28 -6.54
N GLN A 146 7.18 6.55 -6.39
CA GLN A 146 5.79 7.00 -6.41
C GLN A 146 4.85 6.30 -5.41
N ASN A 147 5.36 5.67 -4.38
CA ASN A 147 4.59 4.95 -3.35
C ASN A 147 3.70 3.82 -3.92
N TRP A 148 4.07 3.21 -5.05
CA TRP A 148 3.21 2.24 -5.73
C TRP A 148 2.98 0.96 -4.93
N GLN A 149 4.01 0.48 -4.24
CA GLN A 149 3.96 -0.82 -3.57
C GLN A 149 4.98 -0.91 -2.44
N SER A 150 4.75 -1.84 -1.54
CA SER A 150 5.73 -2.28 -0.54
C SER A 150 6.04 -3.76 -0.76
N CYS A 151 6.97 -4.33 0.02
CA CYS A 151 7.20 -5.77 0.00
C CYS A 151 5.90 -6.55 0.32
N ALA A 152 5.12 -6.05 1.28
CA ALA A 152 3.85 -6.65 1.70
C ALA A 152 2.75 -6.61 0.62
N THR A 153 2.89 -5.82 -0.45
CA THR A 153 1.93 -5.82 -1.57
C THR A 153 1.91 -7.17 -2.28
N CYS A 154 3.08 -7.77 -2.51
CA CYS A 154 3.22 -9.09 -3.15
C CYS A 154 3.40 -10.22 -2.13
N HIS A 155 3.93 -9.89 -0.94
CA HIS A 155 4.20 -10.85 0.15
C HIS A 155 3.36 -10.52 1.41
N PRO A 156 2.01 -10.60 1.32
CA PRO A 156 1.12 -10.29 2.45
C PRO A 156 1.21 -11.35 3.56
N ASN A 157 0.49 -11.10 4.66
CA ASN A 157 0.30 -12.06 5.75
C ASN A 157 1.62 -12.61 6.30
N ASP A 158 2.47 -11.74 6.84
CA ASP A 158 3.78 -12.09 7.38
C ASP A 158 4.71 -12.74 6.34
N ALA A 159 4.92 -12.01 5.25
CA ALA A 159 5.85 -12.36 4.18
C ALA A 159 5.55 -13.70 3.47
N ARG A 160 4.29 -14.07 3.37
CA ARG A 160 3.84 -15.26 2.62
C ARG A 160 3.76 -14.97 1.11
N MET A 161 2.69 -15.28 0.48
CA MET A 161 2.45 -15.00 -0.94
C MET A 161 0.99 -14.64 -1.18
N ASP A 162 0.75 -13.82 -2.19
CA ASP A 162 -0.59 -13.41 -2.63
C ASP A 162 -1.26 -14.39 -3.60
N GLY A 163 -0.53 -15.39 -4.10
CA GLY A 163 -1.01 -16.37 -5.08
C GLY A 163 -1.11 -15.83 -6.50
N LEU A 164 -0.61 -14.62 -6.77
CA LEU A 164 -0.65 -13.98 -8.07
C LEU A 164 0.66 -14.14 -8.84
N ASN A 165 0.60 -13.85 -10.14
CA ASN A 165 1.76 -13.73 -11.00
C ASN A 165 1.98 -12.25 -11.32
N TRP A 166 3.21 -11.78 -11.13
CA TRP A 166 3.61 -10.42 -11.38
C TRP A 166 4.63 -10.34 -12.50
N ASP A 167 4.42 -9.42 -13.43
CA ASP A 167 5.40 -9.01 -14.43
C ASP A 167 5.84 -7.58 -14.12
N LEU A 168 6.94 -7.48 -13.36
CA LEU A 168 7.35 -6.22 -12.74
C LEU A 168 8.29 -5.39 -13.63
N LEU A 169 8.84 -5.96 -14.69
CA LEU A 169 9.86 -5.27 -15.48
C LEU A 169 9.28 -4.38 -16.57
N ASN A 170 8.03 -4.57 -16.95
CA ASN A 170 7.33 -3.77 -17.96
C ASN A 170 8.19 -3.43 -19.20
N ASP A 171 8.99 -4.41 -19.64
CA ASP A 171 9.97 -4.29 -20.72
C ASP A 171 9.39 -4.67 -22.10
N GLY A 172 8.08 -4.89 -22.17
CA GLY A 172 7.37 -5.35 -23.36
C GLY A 172 7.47 -6.85 -23.63
N MET A 173 8.21 -7.58 -22.78
CA MET A 173 8.31 -9.05 -22.86
C MET A 173 7.58 -9.65 -21.67
N GLY A 174 6.46 -10.30 -21.91
CA GLY A 174 5.71 -10.99 -20.86
C GLY A 174 6.58 -12.04 -20.14
N ASN A 175 6.87 -11.83 -18.87
CA ASN A 175 7.63 -12.75 -18.03
C ASN A 175 7.04 -12.82 -16.61
N PRO A 176 5.76 -13.14 -16.48
CA PRO A 176 5.10 -13.19 -15.19
C PRO A 176 5.69 -14.28 -14.30
N LYS A 177 5.93 -13.95 -13.04
CA LYS A 177 6.44 -14.87 -12.03
C LYS A 177 5.49 -14.95 -10.87
N ASN A 178 5.22 -16.17 -10.43
CA ASN A 178 4.46 -16.41 -9.22
C ASN A 178 5.23 -15.92 -7.98
N THR A 179 4.55 -15.20 -7.12
CA THR A 179 5.09 -14.75 -5.84
C THR A 179 5.48 -15.95 -4.98
N LYS A 180 6.67 -15.90 -4.40
CA LYS A 180 7.17 -16.93 -3.47
C LYS A 180 7.03 -16.47 -2.03
N THR A 181 6.80 -17.42 -1.12
CA THR A 181 6.91 -17.10 0.31
C THR A 181 8.34 -16.71 0.66
N LEU A 182 8.49 -15.75 1.56
CA LEU A 182 9.79 -15.35 2.11
C LEU A 182 10.11 -16.04 3.45
N LEU A 183 9.17 -16.84 3.98
CA LEU A 183 9.40 -17.64 5.18
C LEU A 183 10.60 -18.56 4.95
N LEU A 184 11.53 -18.56 5.90
CA LEU A 184 12.76 -19.34 5.89
C LEU A 184 13.70 -19.05 4.69
N SER A 185 13.47 -17.98 3.93
CA SER A 185 14.30 -17.62 2.75
C SER A 185 15.80 -17.47 3.11
N HIS A 186 16.11 -16.99 4.33
CA HIS A 186 17.49 -16.88 4.82
C HIS A 186 18.15 -18.23 5.14
N GLN A 187 17.37 -19.32 5.18
CA GLN A 187 17.84 -20.69 5.46
C GLN A 187 17.85 -21.56 4.20
N THR A 188 17.33 -21.07 3.08
CA THR A 188 17.15 -21.85 1.85
C THR A 188 17.78 -21.16 0.63
N PRO A 189 19.10 -20.83 0.66
CA PRO A 189 19.78 -20.31 -0.52
C PRO A 189 19.93 -21.40 -1.60
N PRO A 190 20.06 -21.02 -2.91
CA PRO A 190 19.98 -19.66 -3.44
C PRO A 190 18.52 -19.17 -3.57
N CYS A 191 18.34 -17.83 -3.65
CA CYS A 191 17.04 -17.20 -3.68
C CYS A 191 16.57 -16.82 -5.10
N MET A 192 15.28 -16.44 -5.22
CA MET A 192 14.53 -16.15 -6.45
C MET A 192 14.16 -17.41 -7.22
N ALA A 193 13.25 -17.24 -8.22
CA ALA A 193 12.67 -18.37 -8.96
C ALA A 193 13.69 -19.24 -9.69
N THR A 194 14.81 -18.64 -10.11
CA THR A 194 15.88 -19.34 -10.85
C THR A 194 17.19 -19.45 -10.05
N GLY A 195 17.15 -19.13 -8.73
CA GLY A 195 18.35 -19.18 -7.88
C GLY A 195 19.42 -18.14 -8.22
N ILE A 196 19.06 -17.04 -8.88
CA ILE A 196 20.02 -16.03 -9.37
C ILE A 196 20.60 -15.12 -8.28
N ARG A 197 20.08 -15.20 -7.05
CA ARG A 197 20.63 -14.48 -5.89
C ARG A 197 21.22 -15.48 -4.90
N LYS A 198 22.46 -15.25 -4.53
CA LYS A 198 23.22 -16.21 -3.68
C LYS A 198 22.57 -16.46 -2.32
N ASN A 199 21.87 -15.47 -1.77
CA ASN A 199 21.22 -15.54 -0.47
C ASN A 199 20.06 -14.51 -0.37
N ALA A 200 19.32 -14.54 0.74
CA ALA A 200 18.16 -13.66 0.96
C ALA A 200 18.58 -12.20 1.16
N GLU A 201 19.69 -11.90 1.79
CA GLU A 201 20.19 -10.53 1.97
C GLU A 201 20.45 -9.83 0.61
N VAL A 202 21.01 -10.55 -0.36
CA VAL A 202 21.16 -10.04 -1.73
C VAL A 202 19.80 -9.91 -2.41
N ALA A 203 18.86 -10.82 -2.15
CA ALA A 203 17.51 -10.74 -2.71
C ALA A 203 16.74 -9.53 -2.17
N VAL A 204 16.81 -9.22 -0.87
CA VAL A 204 16.20 -8.05 -0.24
C VAL A 204 16.70 -6.75 -0.88
N ARG A 205 18.02 -6.57 -0.99
CA ARG A 205 18.62 -5.41 -1.68
C ARG A 205 18.16 -5.30 -3.12
N SER A 206 18.09 -6.43 -3.82
CA SER A 206 17.61 -6.48 -5.20
C SER A 206 16.14 -6.13 -5.31
N GLY A 207 15.31 -6.54 -4.34
CA GLY A 207 13.90 -6.18 -4.26
C GLY A 207 13.70 -4.67 -4.12
N VAL A 208 14.41 -4.02 -3.21
CA VAL A 208 14.33 -2.56 -3.06
C VAL A 208 14.82 -1.85 -4.33
N LYS A 209 15.95 -2.28 -4.89
CA LYS A 209 16.54 -1.61 -6.06
C LYS A 209 15.72 -1.80 -7.35
N TYR A 210 15.28 -3.02 -7.64
CA TYR A 210 14.72 -3.36 -8.96
C TYR A 210 13.21 -3.58 -8.96
N ILE A 211 12.58 -3.70 -7.78
CA ILE A 211 11.12 -3.87 -7.64
C ILE A 211 10.49 -2.61 -7.03
N LEU A 212 11.12 -2.01 -6.02
CA LEU A 212 10.67 -0.74 -5.47
C LEU A 212 11.29 0.47 -6.18
N PHE A 213 12.26 0.26 -7.07
CA PHE A 213 12.96 1.29 -7.86
C PHE A 213 13.60 2.39 -7.01
N MET A 214 14.14 2.02 -5.86
CA MET A 214 14.80 2.91 -4.92
C MET A 214 16.14 2.34 -4.48
N GLU A 215 17.07 3.20 -4.08
CA GLU A 215 18.25 2.82 -3.32
C GLU A 215 18.02 3.16 -1.85
N GLY A 216 18.07 2.15 -0.99
CA GLY A 216 17.90 2.30 0.45
C GLY A 216 19.23 2.44 1.17
N GLU A 217 19.17 2.91 2.41
CA GLU A 217 20.28 2.86 3.35
C GLU A 217 20.44 1.44 3.91
N ASP A 218 21.63 1.10 4.37
CA ASP A 218 21.93 -0.24 4.92
C ASP A 218 21.02 -0.60 6.10
N GLU A 219 20.62 0.38 6.91
CA GLU A 219 19.68 0.17 8.01
C GLU A 219 18.33 -0.41 7.53
N ILE A 220 17.84 0.03 6.37
CA ILE A 220 16.56 -0.48 5.81
C ILE A 220 16.71 -1.96 5.45
N TYR A 221 17.77 -2.30 4.72
CA TYR A 221 18.01 -3.67 4.29
C TYR A 221 18.20 -4.62 5.47
N GLU A 222 19.08 -4.25 6.40
CA GLU A 222 19.37 -5.06 7.58
C GLU A 222 18.15 -5.23 8.48
N SER A 223 17.32 -4.20 8.61
CA SER A 223 16.10 -4.29 9.39
C SER A 223 15.07 -5.23 8.75
N ILE A 224 14.89 -5.16 7.43
CA ILE A 224 14.02 -6.10 6.69
C ILE A 224 14.55 -7.54 6.84
N ASP A 225 15.87 -7.75 6.72
CA ASP A 225 16.47 -9.07 6.93
C ASP A 225 16.15 -9.61 8.34
N GLU A 226 16.30 -8.80 9.38
CA GLU A 226 16.00 -9.21 10.78
C GLU A 226 14.50 -9.50 10.99
N TYR A 227 13.62 -8.72 10.37
CA TYR A 227 12.19 -9.01 10.37
C TYR A 227 11.91 -10.37 9.73
N LEU A 228 12.41 -10.61 8.51
CA LEU A 228 12.18 -11.87 7.79
C LEU A 228 12.74 -13.08 8.55
N LYS A 229 13.90 -12.95 9.21
CA LYS A 229 14.49 -14.00 10.07
C LYS A 229 13.65 -14.27 11.33
N SER A 230 12.91 -13.28 11.82
CA SER A 230 12.06 -13.41 13.00
C SER A 230 10.76 -14.17 12.74
N LEU A 231 10.34 -14.26 11.48
CA LEU A 231 9.09 -14.90 11.08
C LEU A 231 9.18 -16.42 11.21
N LYS A 232 8.11 -17.04 11.69
CA LYS A 232 8.02 -18.49 11.87
C LYS A 232 6.88 -19.05 11.02
N PRO A 233 7.04 -20.25 10.46
CA PRO A 233 5.91 -21.03 9.96
C PRO A 233 4.87 -21.24 11.08
N LEU A 234 3.59 -21.31 10.70
CA LEU A 234 2.51 -21.68 11.62
C LEU A 234 2.56 -23.17 11.93
#